data_30ccaebef5e1293c8ea81d4fc8c26f74
#
_entry.id   30ccaebef5e1293c8ea81d4fc8c26f74
#
_cell.length_a   1.000
_cell.length_b   1.000
_cell.length_c   1.000
_cell.angle_alpha   90.00
_cell.angle_beta   90.00
_cell.angle_gamma   90.00
#
_symmetry.space_group_name_H-M   'P 1'
#
loop_
_entity.id
_entity.type
_entity.pdbx_description
1 polymer ?
#
loop_
_entity_poly.entity_id
_entity_poly.type
_entity_poly.pdbx_seq_one_letter_code
_entity_poly.pdbx_strand_id
1 'polypeptide(L)'
;MDVLKILALTAFLVVLAGAGWLVGWVNTPAMPMQQALDFMQTTQEVKVDEGEYITFSGLNANNAKGIIFYPGGRVDPKAYAPLMFELAKRGAFTVIVPMPFNLAVFSPMSASRVIKRYPYIKDWYIAGHSLGGAMACSFVKNSAEDIAGLILLASYPAQGDDLSSNDLDVLSIYASNDGLATVQKIDSTKRLLPPQTVYYCIQGGNHTQFGWYLTQDGDGQADISRQQQQDELLSSILKFIRMKQ
;
A
#
# COMPACT_ATOMS: atom_id res chain seq x y z
N MET A 1 10.05 -19.38 48.67
CA MET A 1 9.73 -19.62 47.23
C MET A 1 11.04 -19.93 46.55
N ASP A 2 11.13 -21.07 45.83
CA ASP A 2 12.38 -21.50 45.21
C ASP A 2 12.87 -20.44 44.22
N VAL A 3 14.16 -20.16 44.20
CA VAL A 3 14.80 -19.21 43.27
C VAL A 3 14.39 -19.50 41.84
N LEU A 4 14.27 -20.79 41.48
CA LEU A 4 13.83 -21.23 40.15
C LEU A 4 12.40 -20.78 39.83
N LYS A 5 11.48 -20.81 40.80
CA LYS A 5 10.09 -20.35 40.60
C LYS A 5 10.03 -18.81 40.48
N ILE A 6 10.87 -18.09 41.19
CA ILE A 6 10.96 -16.64 41.05
C ILE A 6 11.47 -16.27 39.67
N LEU A 7 12.55 -16.91 39.20
CA LEU A 7 13.09 -16.70 37.85
C LEU A 7 12.09 -17.02 36.75
N ALA A 8 11.36 -18.17 36.88
CA ALA A 8 10.34 -18.55 35.93
C ALA A 8 9.18 -17.52 35.89
N LEU A 9 8.70 -17.07 37.05
CA LEU A 9 7.66 -16.04 37.13
C LEU A 9 8.11 -14.72 36.54
N THR A 10 9.33 -14.29 36.82
CA THR A 10 9.90 -13.04 36.27
C THR A 10 10.01 -13.13 34.74
N ALA A 11 10.54 -14.25 34.19
CA ALA A 11 10.63 -14.46 32.76
C ALA A 11 9.24 -14.45 32.12
N PHE A 12 8.25 -15.09 32.71
CA PHE A 12 6.86 -15.08 32.23
C PHE A 12 6.26 -13.67 32.20
N LEU A 13 6.47 -12.87 33.27
CA LEU A 13 5.99 -11.48 33.32
C LEU A 13 6.66 -10.58 32.29
N VAL A 14 7.95 -10.78 32.02
CA VAL A 14 8.68 -10.04 30.98
C VAL A 14 8.13 -10.38 29.60
N VAL A 15 7.85 -11.68 29.32
CA VAL A 15 7.22 -12.10 28.07
C VAL A 15 5.83 -11.52 27.92
N LEU A 16 5.01 -11.53 28.97
CA LEU A 16 3.67 -10.92 28.93
C LEU A 16 3.73 -9.40 28.71
N ALA A 17 4.64 -8.71 29.38
CA ALA A 17 4.83 -7.28 29.21
C ALA A 17 5.31 -6.95 27.78
N GLY A 18 6.25 -7.72 27.25
CA GLY A 18 6.72 -7.60 25.87
C GLY A 18 5.61 -7.87 24.83
N ALA A 19 4.81 -8.90 25.05
CA ALA A 19 3.65 -9.20 24.19
C ALA A 19 2.60 -8.09 24.28
N GLY A 20 2.28 -7.59 25.47
CA GLY A 20 1.35 -6.48 25.66
C GLY A 20 1.83 -5.20 24.98
N TRP A 21 3.12 -4.87 25.10
CA TRP A 21 3.73 -3.75 24.41
C TRP A 21 3.67 -3.90 22.89
N LEU A 22 4.01 -5.08 22.38
CA LEU A 22 3.95 -5.37 20.93
C LEU A 22 2.52 -5.23 20.39
N VAL A 23 1.54 -5.80 21.10
CA VAL A 23 0.11 -5.68 20.73
C VAL A 23 -0.32 -4.21 20.76
N GLY A 24 0.05 -3.45 21.78
CA GLY A 24 -0.19 -2.01 21.83
C GLY A 24 0.45 -1.28 20.65
N TRP A 25 1.71 -1.59 20.36
CA TRP A 25 2.48 -0.95 19.29
C TRP A 25 1.88 -1.21 17.89
N VAL A 26 1.44 -2.44 17.58
CA VAL A 26 0.84 -2.76 16.27
C VAL A 26 -0.59 -2.21 16.13
N ASN A 27 -1.31 -2.00 17.24
CA ASN A 27 -2.67 -1.45 17.24
C ASN A 27 -2.73 0.08 17.35
N THR A 28 -1.58 0.77 17.35
CA THR A 28 -1.51 2.23 17.24
C THR A 28 -0.94 2.64 15.90
N PRO A 29 -1.72 2.58 14.80
CA PRO A 29 -1.24 2.99 13.49
C PRO A 29 -1.05 4.51 13.42
N ALA A 30 -0.28 4.96 12.43
CA ALA A 30 -0.28 6.35 12.03
C ALA A 30 -1.68 6.74 11.54
N MET A 31 -2.32 7.67 12.27
CA MET A 31 -3.71 8.06 12.04
C MET A 31 -3.84 8.91 10.77
N PRO A 32 -4.96 8.78 10.04
CA PRO A 32 -5.23 9.58 8.87
C PRO A 32 -5.42 11.05 9.25
N MET A 33 -4.96 11.94 8.41
CA MET A 33 -5.25 13.38 8.53
C MET A 33 -6.73 13.62 8.22
N GLN A 34 -7.30 14.74 8.72
CA GLN A 34 -8.70 15.09 8.47
C GLN A 34 -9.03 15.16 6.98
N GLN A 35 -8.09 15.67 6.17
CA GLN A 35 -8.23 15.72 4.72
C GLN A 35 -8.46 14.33 4.09
N ALA A 36 -7.89 13.27 4.66
CA ALA A 36 -8.15 11.92 4.16
C ALA A 36 -9.55 11.43 4.55
N LEU A 37 -10.01 11.78 5.74
CA LEU A 37 -11.35 11.39 6.24
C LEU A 37 -12.46 12.07 5.45
N ASP A 38 -12.23 13.27 4.90
CA ASP A 38 -13.21 13.98 4.07
C ASP A 38 -13.54 13.21 2.78
N PHE A 39 -12.61 12.37 2.28
CA PHE A 39 -12.81 11.49 1.12
C PHE A 39 -13.50 10.16 1.46
N MET A 40 -13.83 9.92 2.72
CA MET A 40 -14.58 8.72 3.13
C MET A 40 -16.10 8.88 2.98
N GLN A 41 -16.58 10.00 2.46
CA GLN A 41 -18.00 10.26 2.24
C GLN A 41 -18.41 9.93 0.81
N THR A 42 -19.57 9.25 0.65
CA THR A 42 -20.19 9.09 -0.67
C THR A 42 -20.62 10.45 -1.21
N THR A 43 -20.30 10.70 -2.48
CA THR A 43 -20.64 11.93 -3.21
C THR A 43 -21.53 11.62 -4.42
N GLN A 44 -21.85 12.65 -5.23
CA GLN A 44 -22.53 12.47 -6.50
C GLN A 44 -21.64 11.82 -7.59
N GLU A 45 -20.33 11.70 -7.39
CA GLU A 45 -19.39 11.18 -8.36
C GLU A 45 -18.84 9.80 -7.98
N VAL A 46 -18.64 9.56 -6.67
CA VAL A 46 -18.01 8.34 -6.14
C VAL A 46 -18.83 7.81 -4.97
N LYS A 47 -19.21 6.54 -5.06
CA LYS A 47 -19.77 5.78 -3.93
C LYS A 47 -18.62 5.23 -3.10
N VAL A 48 -18.68 5.44 -1.79
CA VAL A 48 -17.75 4.88 -0.80
C VAL A 48 -18.47 3.87 0.06
N ASP A 49 -17.86 2.71 0.29
CA ASP A 49 -18.40 1.67 1.18
C ASP A 49 -17.30 1.21 2.13
N GLU A 50 -17.60 1.22 3.44
CA GLU A 50 -16.70 0.78 4.51
C GLU A 50 -17.23 -0.53 5.09
N GLY A 51 -16.76 -1.66 4.55
CA GLY A 51 -17.08 -2.99 5.05
C GLY A 51 -15.82 -3.78 5.41
N GLU A 52 -15.75 -5.02 4.96
CA GLU A 52 -14.52 -5.84 5.04
C GLU A 52 -13.35 -5.18 4.32
N TYR A 53 -13.66 -4.45 3.24
CA TYR A 53 -12.76 -3.60 2.47
C TYR A 53 -13.30 -2.17 2.45
N ILE A 54 -12.41 -1.20 2.21
CA ILE A 54 -12.83 0.16 1.88
C ILE A 54 -12.85 0.26 0.36
N THR A 55 -14.03 0.47 -0.23
CA THR A 55 -14.17 0.51 -1.69
C THR A 55 -14.65 1.86 -2.18
N PHE A 56 -14.15 2.24 -3.34
CA PHE A 56 -14.57 3.45 -4.04
C PHE A 56 -14.94 3.08 -5.46
N SER A 57 -16.13 3.48 -5.90
CA SER A 57 -16.62 3.24 -7.25
C SER A 57 -17.22 4.50 -7.85
N GLY A 58 -16.74 4.90 -9.02
CA GLY A 58 -17.33 5.99 -9.78
C GLY A 58 -18.75 5.62 -10.23
N LEU A 59 -19.73 6.50 -10.01
CA LEU A 59 -21.13 6.21 -10.31
C LEU A 59 -21.42 6.05 -11.82
N ASN A 60 -20.57 6.63 -12.66
CA ASN A 60 -20.67 6.58 -14.13
C ASN A 60 -19.57 5.72 -14.78
N ALA A 61 -18.83 4.94 -14.02
CA ALA A 61 -17.71 4.17 -14.51
C ALA A 61 -18.15 2.76 -14.93
N ASN A 62 -17.66 2.28 -16.06
CA ASN A 62 -17.83 0.89 -16.47
C ASN A 62 -17.03 -0.12 -15.62
N ASN A 63 -16.32 0.36 -14.61
CA ASN A 63 -15.52 -0.39 -13.63
C ASN A 63 -14.74 -1.56 -14.25
N ALA A 64 -14.26 -1.39 -15.49
CA ALA A 64 -13.53 -2.45 -16.19
C ALA A 64 -12.18 -2.76 -15.55
N LYS A 65 -11.57 -1.75 -14.89
CA LYS A 65 -10.27 -1.85 -14.22
C LYS A 65 -10.40 -1.69 -12.72
N GLY A 66 -9.85 -2.66 -11.98
CA GLY A 66 -9.79 -2.63 -10.52
C GLY A 66 -8.38 -2.35 -10.03
N ILE A 67 -8.27 -1.67 -8.90
CA ILE A 67 -7.01 -1.46 -8.20
C ILE A 67 -7.17 -1.95 -6.77
N ILE A 68 -6.42 -2.98 -6.40
CA ILE A 68 -6.34 -3.49 -5.03
C ILE A 68 -5.15 -2.80 -4.36
N PHE A 69 -5.36 -2.14 -3.24
CA PHE A 69 -4.34 -1.38 -2.55
C PHE A 69 -3.99 -1.98 -1.19
N TYR A 70 -2.71 -2.25 -0.97
CA TYR A 70 -2.14 -2.69 0.29
C TYR A 70 -1.49 -1.50 1.02
N PRO A 71 -2.03 -1.10 2.19
CA PRO A 71 -1.50 0.00 2.98
C PRO A 71 -0.06 -0.22 3.47
N GLY A 72 0.62 0.87 3.75
CA GLY A 72 1.91 0.84 4.43
C GLY A 72 1.83 0.25 5.84
N GLY A 73 2.95 -0.30 6.32
CA GLY A 73 3.00 -0.90 7.65
C GLY A 73 2.66 0.12 8.74
N ARG A 74 1.71 -0.26 9.62
CA ARG A 74 1.22 0.59 10.72
C ARG A 74 0.66 1.94 10.28
N VAL A 75 0.07 2.01 9.09
CA VAL A 75 -0.69 3.17 8.62
C VAL A 75 -2.16 2.79 8.55
N ASP A 76 -3.03 3.65 9.09
CA ASP A 76 -4.48 3.48 8.96
C ASP A 76 -4.85 3.48 7.46
N PRO A 77 -5.60 2.48 6.97
CA PRO A 77 -5.96 2.37 5.56
C PRO A 77 -6.67 3.61 4.99
N LYS A 78 -7.41 4.35 5.82
CA LYS A 78 -8.10 5.58 5.42
C LYS A 78 -7.14 6.71 4.99
N ALA A 79 -5.85 6.63 5.37
CA ALA A 79 -4.85 7.59 4.94
C ALA A 79 -4.64 7.60 3.40
N TYR A 80 -5.10 6.57 2.70
CA TYR A 80 -5.00 6.45 1.25
C TYR A 80 -6.32 6.75 0.52
N ALA A 81 -7.38 7.11 1.26
CA ALA A 81 -8.69 7.42 0.69
C ALA A 81 -8.65 8.49 -0.41
N PRO A 82 -7.90 9.61 -0.28
CA PRO A 82 -7.88 10.62 -1.34
C PRO A 82 -7.42 10.09 -2.70
N LEU A 83 -6.32 9.33 -2.72
CA LEU A 83 -5.81 8.74 -3.97
C LEU A 83 -6.81 7.74 -4.56
N MET A 84 -7.37 6.86 -3.74
CA MET A 84 -8.33 5.83 -4.19
C MET A 84 -9.63 6.45 -4.68
N PHE A 85 -10.12 7.48 -4.02
CA PHE A 85 -11.29 8.25 -4.44
C PHE A 85 -11.06 8.92 -5.80
N GLU A 86 -9.92 9.60 -5.97
CA GLU A 86 -9.59 10.29 -7.22
C GLU A 86 -9.39 9.33 -8.40
N LEU A 87 -8.85 8.14 -8.17
CA LEU A 87 -8.78 7.07 -9.17
C LEU A 87 -10.19 6.55 -9.51
N ALA A 88 -11.06 6.37 -8.52
CA ALA A 88 -12.43 5.92 -8.72
C ALA A 88 -13.28 6.96 -9.49
N LYS A 89 -13.13 8.24 -9.18
CA LYS A 89 -13.75 9.34 -9.92
C LYS A 89 -13.37 9.33 -11.42
N ARG A 90 -12.19 8.78 -11.76
CA ARG A 90 -11.69 8.64 -13.15
C ARG A 90 -11.97 7.28 -13.77
N GLY A 91 -12.81 6.46 -13.15
CA GLY A 91 -13.37 5.25 -13.72
C GLY A 91 -12.75 3.93 -13.27
N ALA A 92 -11.80 3.93 -12.33
CA ALA A 92 -11.34 2.70 -11.72
C ALA A 92 -12.31 2.24 -10.61
N PHE A 93 -12.33 0.94 -10.33
CA PHE A 93 -12.87 0.41 -9.08
C PHE A 93 -11.71 0.21 -8.11
N THR A 94 -11.68 0.92 -7.00
CA THR A 94 -10.54 0.85 -6.08
C THR A 94 -10.92 0.23 -4.74
N VAL A 95 -10.03 -0.61 -4.21
CA VAL A 95 -10.24 -1.38 -2.99
C VAL A 95 -9.01 -1.24 -2.09
N ILE A 96 -9.15 -0.57 -0.96
CA ILE A 96 -8.13 -0.62 0.09
C ILE A 96 -8.42 -1.86 0.95
N VAL A 97 -7.39 -2.67 1.17
CA VAL A 97 -7.48 -3.88 2.01
C VAL A 97 -6.96 -3.56 3.41
N PRO A 98 -7.84 -3.46 4.43
CA PRO A 98 -7.38 -3.38 5.81
C PRO A 98 -6.62 -4.65 6.18
N MET A 99 -5.42 -4.48 6.73
CA MET A 99 -4.53 -5.60 7.07
C MET A 99 -4.59 -5.93 8.56
N PRO A 100 -4.49 -7.21 8.94
CA PRO A 100 -4.41 -7.58 10.34
C PRO A 100 -3.26 -6.81 11.03
N PHE A 101 -3.54 -6.20 12.17
CA PHE A 101 -2.59 -5.38 12.91
C PHE A 101 -1.95 -4.23 12.10
N ASN A 102 -2.62 -3.78 11.04
CA ASN A 102 -2.08 -2.80 10.07
C ASN A 102 -0.73 -3.24 9.45
N LEU A 103 -0.52 -4.54 9.29
CA LEU A 103 0.71 -5.13 8.74
C LEU A 103 0.39 -6.15 7.64
N ALA A 104 0.68 -5.82 6.41
CA ALA A 104 0.38 -6.65 5.24
C ALA A 104 1.09 -8.02 5.24
N VAL A 105 2.16 -8.18 6.00
CA VAL A 105 2.88 -9.46 6.15
C VAL A 105 2.02 -10.59 6.73
N PHE A 106 0.97 -10.25 7.49
CA PHE A 106 0.05 -11.24 8.05
C PHE A 106 -1.02 -11.72 7.09
N SER A 107 -1.19 -11.07 5.94
CA SER A 107 -2.20 -11.47 4.96
C SER A 107 -1.82 -11.06 3.52
N PRO A 108 -0.63 -11.49 3.03
CA PRO A 108 -0.15 -11.06 1.71
C PRO A 108 -1.06 -11.53 0.57
N MET A 109 -1.80 -12.63 0.76
CA MET A 109 -2.70 -13.22 -0.24
C MET A 109 -4.12 -12.63 -0.22
N SER A 110 -4.36 -11.51 0.46
CA SER A 110 -5.70 -10.91 0.57
C SER A 110 -6.31 -10.50 -0.77
N ALA A 111 -5.50 -10.15 -1.77
CA ALA A 111 -5.98 -9.75 -3.09
C ALA A 111 -6.81 -10.85 -3.77
N SER A 112 -6.49 -12.14 -3.58
CA SER A 112 -7.30 -13.24 -4.12
C SER A 112 -8.75 -13.21 -3.59
N ARG A 113 -8.96 -12.81 -2.34
CA ARG A 113 -10.31 -12.69 -1.78
C ARG A 113 -11.07 -11.51 -2.39
N VAL A 114 -10.37 -10.41 -2.65
CA VAL A 114 -10.96 -9.24 -3.34
C VAL A 114 -11.36 -9.62 -4.77
N ILE A 115 -10.48 -10.26 -5.53
CA ILE A 115 -10.75 -10.70 -6.90
C ILE A 115 -11.98 -11.61 -6.96
N LYS A 116 -12.06 -12.59 -6.05
CA LYS A 116 -13.21 -13.51 -5.96
C LYS A 116 -14.51 -12.81 -5.56
N ARG A 117 -14.44 -11.76 -4.76
CA ARG A 117 -15.63 -11.01 -4.32
C ARG A 117 -16.20 -10.11 -5.40
N TYR A 118 -15.36 -9.63 -6.33
CA TYR A 118 -15.76 -8.72 -7.41
C TYR A 118 -15.47 -9.31 -8.80
N PRO A 119 -16.14 -10.43 -9.17
CA PRO A 119 -15.83 -11.18 -10.40
C PRO A 119 -16.18 -10.45 -11.69
N TYR A 120 -16.90 -9.34 -11.59
CA TYR A 120 -17.25 -8.48 -12.72
C TYR A 120 -16.12 -7.55 -13.16
N ILE A 121 -15.10 -7.34 -12.30
CA ILE A 121 -13.87 -6.63 -12.68
C ILE A 121 -12.95 -7.64 -13.37
N LYS A 122 -12.47 -7.28 -14.57
CA LYS A 122 -11.65 -8.19 -15.39
C LYS A 122 -10.15 -7.91 -15.27
N ASP A 123 -9.78 -6.63 -15.29
CA ASP A 123 -8.39 -6.20 -15.24
C ASP A 123 -8.06 -5.69 -13.83
N TRP A 124 -7.39 -6.53 -13.05
CA TRP A 124 -6.95 -6.17 -11.72
C TRP A 124 -5.49 -5.70 -11.72
N TYR A 125 -5.27 -4.52 -11.17
CA TYR A 125 -3.95 -4.03 -10.77
C TYR A 125 -3.81 -4.23 -9.27
N ILE A 126 -2.61 -4.64 -8.82
CA ILE A 126 -2.28 -4.62 -7.40
C ILE A 126 -1.32 -3.47 -7.13
N ALA A 127 -1.60 -2.69 -6.11
CA ALA A 127 -0.80 -1.55 -5.68
C ALA A 127 -0.48 -1.65 -4.20
N GLY A 128 0.62 -1.04 -3.77
CA GLY A 128 0.90 -0.95 -2.35
C GLY A 128 1.98 0.06 -2.01
N HIS A 129 1.87 0.63 -0.81
CA HIS A 129 2.84 1.56 -0.27
C HIS A 129 3.78 0.86 0.72
N SER A 130 5.09 1.12 0.60
CA SER A 130 6.08 0.65 1.58
C SER A 130 5.96 -0.87 1.82
N LEU A 131 5.74 -1.33 3.05
CA LEU A 131 5.51 -2.74 3.38
C LEU A 131 4.35 -3.36 2.57
N GLY A 132 3.29 -2.60 2.30
CA GLY A 132 2.18 -3.06 1.47
C GLY A 132 2.61 -3.36 0.04
N GLY A 133 3.49 -2.55 -0.54
CA GLY A 133 4.03 -2.80 -1.87
C GLY A 133 4.97 -4.02 -1.93
N ALA A 134 5.78 -4.24 -0.89
CA ALA A 134 6.58 -5.46 -0.78
C ALA A 134 5.69 -6.71 -0.71
N MET A 135 4.57 -6.65 0.03
CA MET A 135 3.60 -7.75 0.09
C MET A 135 2.78 -7.89 -1.20
N ALA A 136 2.59 -6.82 -1.97
CA ALA A 136 2.02 -6.91 -3.33
C ALA A 136 2.98 -7.66 -4.28
N CYS A 137 4.30 -7.47 -4.16
CA CYS A 137 5.28 -8.29 -4.89
C CYS A 137 5.19 -9.77 -4.48
N SER A 138 5.10 -10.04 -3.17
CA SER A 138 4.93 -11.40 -2.66
C SER A 138 3.63 -12.06 -3.17
N PHE A 139 2.53 -11.30 -3.24
CA PHE A 139 1.29 -11.76 -3.85
C PHE A 139 1.50 -12.16 -5.30
N VAL A 140 2.07 -11.27 -6.13
CA VAL A 140 2.32 -11.54 -7.56
C VAL A 140 3.21 -12.78 -7.75
N LYS A 141 4.24 -12.94 -6.90
CA LYS A 141 5.17 -14.09 -6.96
C LYS A 141 4.49 -15.42 -6.67
N ASN A 142 3.57 -15.44 -5.71
CA ASN A 142 3.05 -16.67 -5.11
C ASN A 142 1.57 -16.97 -5.49
N SER A 143 0.92 -16.06 -6.22
CA SER A 143 -0.48 -16.22 -6.66
C SER A 143 -0.55 -16.79 -8.08
N ALA A 144 -1.62 -17.53 -8.34
CA ALA A 144 -2.01 -17.95 -9.69
C ALA A 144 -3.04 -16.98 -10.33
N GLU A 145 -3.38 -15.88 -9.64
CA GLU A 145 -4.33 -14.90 -10.16
C GLU A 145 -3.70 -14.10 -11.31
N ASP A 146 -4.48 -13.84 -12.36
CA ASP A 146 -4.07 -13.00 -13.47
C ASP A 146 -4.15 -11.51 -13.06
N ILE A 147 -3.00 -10.86 -12.97
CA ILE A 147 -2.86 -9.45 -12.57
C ILE A 147 -2.41 -8.62 -13.77
N ALA A 148 -3.18 -7.61 -14.11
CA ALA A 148 -2.92 -6.73 -15.25
C ALA A 148 -1.68 -5.84 -15.06
N GLY A 149 -1.26 -5.57 -13.81
CA GLY A 149 -0.05 -4.80 -13.51
C GLY A 149 0.18 -4.61 -12.01
N LEU A 150 1.42 -4.28 -11.65
CA LEU A 150 1.86 -4.01 -10.28
C LEU A 150 2.27 -2.54 -10.14
N ILE A 151 1.81 -1.87 -9.07
CA ILE A 151 2.13 -0.47 -8.78
C ILE A 151 2.78 -0.38 -7.40
N LEU A 152 4.05 -0.02 -7.38
CA LEU A 152 4.84 0.13 -6.16
C LEU A 152 4.98 1.61 -5.79
N LEU A 153 4.57 1.97 -4.59
CA LEU A 153 4.67 3.31 -4.04
C LEU A 153 5.69 3.30 -2.91
N ALA A 154 6.83 3.95 -3.11
CA ALA A 154 7.93 3.96 -2.13
C ALA A 154 8.22 2.53 -1.62
N SER A 155 8.34 1.57 -2.53
CA SER A 155 8.46 0.15 -2.21
C SER A 155 9.27 -0.63 -3.24
N TYR A 156 9.70 -1.81 -2.85
CA TYR A 156 10.50 -2.73 -3.64
C TYR A 156 10.29 -4.18 -3.20
N PRO A 157 10.58 -5.19 -4.07
CA PRO A 157 10.47 -6.59 -3.70
C PRO A 157 11.45 -6.98 -2.59
N ALA A 158 11.04 -7.91 -1.72
CA ALA A 158 11.98 -8.61 -0.87
C ALA A 158 12.89 -9.54 -1.70
N GLN A 159 14.04 -9.94 -1.16
CA GLN A 159 15.01 -10.79 -1.90
C GLN A 159 14.40 -12.15 -2.36
N GLY A 160 13.41 -12.67 -1.62
CA GLY A 160 12.71 -13.91 -1.97
C GLY A 160 11.61 -13.73 -3.03
N ASP A 161 11.20 -12.50 -3.32
CA ASP A 161 10.10 -12.19 -4.23
C ASP A 161 10.63 -11.66 -5.59
N ASP A 162 11.54 -12.44 -6.20
CA ASP A 162 12.12 -12.12 -7.50
C ASP A 162 11.07 -12.24 -8.60
N LEU A 163 10.75 -11.13 -9.26
CA LEU A 163 9.79 -10.98 -10.34
C LEU A 163 10.47 -10.71 -11.70
N SER A 164 11.82 -10.76 -11.77
CA SER A 164 12.58 -10.38 -12.97
C SER A 164 12.24 -11.17 -14.23
N SER A 165 11.72 -12.39 -14.07
CA SER A 165 11.30 -13.25 -15.18
C SER A 165 9.80 -13.16 -15.51
N ASN A 166 9.02 -12.35 -14.78
CA ASN A 166 7.59 -12.20 -15.04
C ASN A 166 7.35 -11.28 -16.25
N ASP A 167 6.37 -11.65 -17.07
CA ASP A 167 5.85 -10.78 -18.15
C ASP A 167 4.74 -9.90 -17.60
N LEU A 168 5.05 -9.12 -16.55
CA LEU A 168 4.12 -8.23 -15.88
C LEU A 168 4.58 -6.78 -16.05
N ASP A 169 3.65 -5.89 -16.37
CA ASP A 169 3.95 -4.47 -16.33
C ASP A 169 4.02 -3.98 -14.90
N VAL A 170 5.09 -3.26 -14.58
CA VAL A 170 5.31 -2.71 -13.25
C VAL A 170 5.57 -1.21 -13.34
N LEU A 171 4.89 -0.45 -12.46
CA LEU A 171 5.17 0.95 -12.22
C LEU A 171 5.75 1.09 -10.81
N SER A 172 6.97 1.59 -10.71
CA SER A 172 7.63 1.90 -9.44
C SER A 172 7.74 3.41 -9.27
N ILE A 173 6.95 3.97 -8.34
CA ILE A 173 6.96 5.40 -7.99
C ILE A 173 7.65 5.55 -6.64
N TYR A 174 8.67 6.38 -6.59
CA TYR A 174 9.45 6.67 -5.39
C TYR A 174 9.77 8.16 -5.30
N ALA A 175 10.32 8.62 -4.19
CA ALA A 175 10.57 10.04 -3.97
C ALA A 175 12.04 10.30 -3.66
N SER A 176 12.57 11.45 -4.10
CA SER A 176 14.00 11.75 -3.98
C SER A 176 14.47 11.96 -2.54
N ASN A 177 13.56 12.43 -1.66
CA ASN A 177 13.85 12.72 -0.26
C ASN A 177 13.29 11.64 0.69
N ASP A 178 12.92 10.45 0.15
CA ASP A 178 12.46 9.33 0.96
C ASP A 178 13.61 8.79 1.82
N GLY A 179 13.46 8.88 3.15
CA GLY A 179 14.45 8.40 4.13
C GLY A 179 14.32 6.91 4.43
N LEU A 180 13.20 6.27 4.05
CA LEU A 180 12.88 4.88 4.39
C LEU A 180 13.07 3.94 3.18
N ALA A 181 12.42 4.21 2.07
CA ALA A 181 12.61 3.52 0.80
C ALA A 181 13.52 4.35 -0.12
N THR A 182 14.75 4.57 0.33
CA THR A 182 15.69 5.48 -0.32
C THR A 182 15.94 5.11 -1.78
N VAL A 183 16.35 6.10 -2.60
CA VAL A 183 16.72 5.90 -4.01
C VAL A 183 17.72 4.74 -4.16
N GLN A 184 18.71 4.65 -3.26
CA GLN A 184 19.72 3.57 -3.28
C GLN A 184 19.09 2.18 -3.06
N LYS A 185 18.08 2.07 -2.18
CA LYS A 185 17.35 0.80 -1.97
C LYS A 185 16.53 0.43 -3.20
N ILE A 186 15.84 1.39 -3.81
CA ILE A 186 15.12 1.19 -5.06
C ILE A 186 16.08 0.71 -6.14
N ASP A 187 17.21 1.41 -6.35
CA ASP A 187 18.19 1.07 -7.39
C ASP A 187 18.80 -0.32 -7.19
N SER A 188 19.11 -0.70 -5.96
CA SER A 188 19.71 -2.01 -5.65
C SER A 188 18.74 -3.18 -5.88
N THR A 189 17.42 -2.92 -5.91
CA THR A 189 16.37 -3.94 -6.08
C THR A 189 15.76 -3.97 -7.48
N LYS A 190 16.14 -3.06 -8.38
CA LYS A 190 15.67 -3.04 -9.78
C LYS A 190 15.84 -4.39 -10.49
N ARG A 191 16.92 -5.12 -10.19
CA ARG A 191 17.19 -6.45 -10.73
C ARG A 191 16.16 -7.52 -10.38
N LEU A 192 15.31 -7.27 -9.36
CA LEU A 192 14.24 -8.17 -8.90
C LEU A 192 12.90 -7.88 -9.59
N LEU A 193 12.82 -6.86 -10.43
CA LEU A 193 11.64 -6.48 -11.18
C LEU A 193 11.83 -6.76 -12.68
N PRO A 194 10.72 -6.93 -13.44
CA PRO A 194 10.79 -7.14 -14.89
C PRO A 194 11.56 -6.02 -15.60
N PRO A 195 12.30 -6.34 -16.68
CA PRO A 195 13.12 -5.35 -17.40
C PRO A 195 12.31 -4.15 -17.95
N GLN A 196 11.03 -4.36 -18.27
CA GLN A 196 10.10 -3.33 -18.76
C GLN A 196 9.52 -2.43 -17.67
N THR A 197 9.95 -2.58 -16.41
CA THR A 197 9.46 -1.75 -15.28
C THR A 197 9.66 -0.27 -15.55
N VAL A 198 8.59 0.50 -15.41
CA VAL A 198 8.62 1.96 -15.50
C VAL A 198 8.94 2.53 -14.12
N TYR A 199 9.99 3.34 -14.04
CA TYR A 199 10.41 4.01 -12.80
C TYR A 199 10.09 5.50 -12.89
N TYR A 200 9.43 6.03 -11.85
CA TYR A 200 9.11 7.45 -11.73
C TYR A 200 9.58 7.98 -10.37
N CYS A 201 10.51 8.95 -10.38
CA CYS A 201 11.01 9.60 -9.18
C CYS A 201 10.34 10.94 -9.00
N ILE A 202 9.55 11.11 -7.93
CA ILE A 202 8.96 12.40 -7.55
C ILE A 202 10.05 13.24 -6.87
N GLN A 203 10.46 14.32 -7.53
CA GLN A 203 11.51 15.19 -7.02
C GLN A 203 11.02 16.01 -5.84
N GLY A 204 11.81 16.05 -4.76
CA GLY A 204 11.48 16.78 -3.53
C GLY A 204 10.38 16.13 -2.67
N GLY A 205 9.82 15.01 -3.11
CA GLY A 205 8.86 14.24 -2.31
C GLY A 205 9.53 13.37 -1.25
N ASN A 206 8.75 12.80 -0.32
CA ASN A 206 9.22 11.90 0.72
C ASN A 206 8.31 10.68 0.90
N HIS A 207 8.65 9.77 1.84
CA HIS A 207 7.92 8.54 2.09
C HIS A 207 6.50 8.78 2.62
N THR A 208 6.37 9.65 3.61
CA THR A 208 5.10 9.89 4.32
C THR A 208 4.03 10.49 3.42
N GLN A 209 4.44 11.30 2.42
CA GLN A 209 3.50 11.97 1.52
C GLN A 209 2.87 11.05 0.46
N PHE A 210 3.21 9.77 0.41
CA PHE A 210 2.45 8.76 -0.37
C PHE A 210 1.07 8.43 0.24
N GLY A 211 0.82 8.84 1.48
CA GLY A 211 -0.49 8.82 2.13
C GLY A 211 -0.80 10.13 2.84
N TRP A 212 -1.99 10.24 3.42
CA TRP A 212 -2.44 11.40 4.19
C TRP A 212 -2.43 11.07 5.69
N TYR A 213 -1.23 10.94 6.27
CA TYR A 213 -0.98 10.69 7.69
C TYR A 213 0.18 11.55 8.19
N LEU A 214 0.39 11.62 9.50
CA LEU A 214 1.46 12.42 10.08
C LEU A 214 2.83 11.80 9.77
N THR A 215 3.88 12.58 10.03
CA THR A 215 5.27 12.19 9.76
C THR A 215 5.63 10.84 10.38
N GLN A 216 6.46 10.08 9.67
CA GLN A 216 7.01 8.80 10.11
C GLN A 216 8.48 8.98 10.46
N ASP A 217 8.89 8.41 11.60
CA ASP A 217 10.27 8.47 12.07
C ASP A 217 11.24 7.87 11.03
N GLY A 218 12.33 8.58 10.79
CA GLY A 218 13.35 8.18 9.82
C GLY A 218 13.08 8.62 8.38
N ASP A 219 11.94 9.27 8.12
CA ASP A 219 11.66 9.84 6.80
C ASP A 219 12.43 11.15 6.57
N GLY A 220 12.72 11.47 5.29
CA GLY A 220 13.32 12.73 4.89
C GLY A 220 12.30 13.89 4.87
N GLN A 221 12.83 15.11 4.89
CA GLN A 221 11.98 16.29 4.75
C GLN A 221 11.61 16.48 3.28
N ALA A 222 10.33 16.67 3.00
CA ALA A 222 9.87 16.99 1.65
C ALA A 222 10.14 18.48 1.31
N ASP A 223 10.52 18.74 0.06
CA ASP A 223 10.68 20.07 -0.50
C ASP A 223 9.41 20.55 -1.24
N ILE A 224 8.49 19.62 -1.52
CA ILE A 224 7.20 19.88 -2.15
C ILE A 224 6.05 19.62 -1.19
N SER A 225 4.90 20.21 -1.46
CA SER A 225 3.69 19.94 -0.68
C SER A 225 3.19 18.51 -0.91
N ARG A 226 2.46 17.97 0.08
CA ARG A 226 1.78 16.67 -0.05
C ARG A 226 0.85 16.64 -1.26
N GLN A 227 0.11 17.73 -1.50
CA GLN A 227 -0.80 17.80 -2.63
C GLN A 227 -0.05 17.67 -3.96
N GLN A 228 1.09 18.36 -4.13
CA GLN A 228 1.91 18.22 -5.34
C GLN A 228 2.39 16.79 -5.55
N GLN A 229 2.87 16.12 -4.49
CA GLN A 229 3.27 14.71 -4.57
C GLN A 229 2.10 13.80 -4.93
N GLN A 230 0.92 14.02 -4.36
CA GLN A 230 -0.28 13.24 -4.66
C GLN A 230 -0.81 13.46 -6.08
N ASP A 231 -0.69 14.68 -6.62
CA ASP A 231 -1.07 14.99 -8.01
C ASP A 231 -0.15 14.29 -9.02
N GLU A 232 1.16 14.28 -8.77
CA GLU A 232 2.13 13.53 -9.59
C GLU A 232 1.91 12.03 -9.51
N LEU A 233 1.64 11.52 -8.31
CA LEU A 233 1.31 10.12 -8.06
C LEU A 233 0.05 9.68 -8.84
N LEU A 234 -1.03 10.43 -8.71
CA LEU A 234 -2.28 10.19 -9.41
C LEU A 234 -2.09 10.21 -10.93
N SER A 235 -1.40 11.23 -11.45
CA SER A 235 -1.12 11.36 -12.89
C SER A 235 -0.32 10.16 -13.43
N SER A 236 0.71 9.73 -12.70
CA SER A 236 1.56 8.59 -13.09
C SER A 236 0.79 7.28 -13.11
N ILE A 237 -0.05 7.03 -12.12
CA ILE A 237 -0.91 5.83 -12.06
C ILE A 237 -1.92 5.84 -13.22
N LEU A 238 -2.60 6.97 -13.45
CA LEU A 238 -3.58 7.09 -14.53
C LEU A 238 -2.95 6.86 -15.92
N LYS A 239 -1.75 7.40 -16.14
CA LYS A 239 -1.00 7.16 -17.37
C LYS A 239 -0.67 5.67 -17.53
N PHE A 240 -0.20 5.02 -16.48
CA PHE A 240 0.17 3.60 -16.50
C PHE A 240 -1.02 2.69 -16.79
N ILE A 241 -2.14 2.85 -16.08
CA ILE A 241 -3.32 2.00 -16.29
C ILE A 241 -4.04 2.27 -17.62
N ARG A 242 -3.83 3.43 -18.27
CA ARG A 242 -4.38 3.77 -19.60
C ARG A 242 -3.50 3.25 -20.74
N MET A 243 -2.23 3.03 -20.51
CA MET A 243 -1.29 2.54 -21.54
C MET A 243 -1.64 1.15 -22.09
N LYS A 244 -2.55 0.42 -21.44
CA LYS A 244 -3.05 -0.90 -21.85
C LYS A 244 -4.44 -0.86 -22.53
N GLN A 245 -4.82 0.24 -23.15
CA GLN A 245 -6.05 0.29 -23.96
C GLN A 245 -5.78 -0.18 -25.39
#